data_f5dda15ecb1bc77088bbdc2485bd2d30
#
_entry.id   f5dda15ecb1bc77088bbdc2485bd2d30
#
_cell.length_a   1.000
_cell.length_b   1.000
_cell.length_c   1.000
_cell.angle_alpha   90.00
_cell.angle_beta   90.00
_cell.angle_gamma   90.00
#
_symmetry.space_group_name_H-M   'P 1'
#
loop_
_entity.id
_entity.type
_entity.pdbx_description
1 polymer ?
#
loop_
_entity_poly.entity_id
_entity_poly.type
_entity_poly.pdbx_seq_one_letter_code
_entity_poly.pdbx_strand_id
1 'polypeptide(L)'
;MATEEINMLYMVIEHYNEGAGPAIYKRFRENGRMMPHGLNYVASWIEPDFSRCFQVMSWDDPAVFEEWTAKWNDLMTFEAIPVITSADAQEIMRGRK
;
A
#
# COMPACT_ATOMS: atom_id res chain seq x y z
N MET A 1 15.81 28.51 -4.42
CA MET A 1 16.00 27.14 -4.86
C MET A 1 14.87 26.26 -4.36
N ALA A 2 14.36 25.50 -5.23
CA ALA A 2 13.28 24.60 -4.82
C ALA A 2 13.83 23.50 -3.92
N THR A 3 13.17 23.25 -2.84
CA THR A 3 13.45 22.11 -2.00
C THR A 3 12.89 20.88 -2.70
N GLU A 4 13.69 19.87 -2.86
CA GLU A 4 13.16 18.63 -3.40
C GLU A 4 12.18 18.03 -2.44
N GLU A 5 11.00 17.72 -2.94
CA GLU A 5 10.03 17.03 -2.15
C GLU A 5 10.31 15.53 -2.24
N ILE A 6 10.48 14.93 -1.09
CA ILE A 6 10.58 13.48 -0.98
C ILE A 6 9.18 12.95 -0.74
N ASN A 7 8.62 12.31 -1.77
CA ASN A 7 7.29 11.72 -1.64
C ASN A 7 7.34 10.48 -0.79
N MET A 8 6.63 10.52 0.32
CA MET A 8 6.55 9.38 1.20
C MET A 8 5.61 8.34 0.59
N LEU A 9 6.13 7.15 0.44
CA LEU A 9 5.35 6.01 -0.01
C LEU A 9 5.19 5.05 1.16
N TYR A 10 4.26 4.13 1.01
CA TYR A 10 4.06 3.09 2.00
C TYR A 10 4.05 1.74 1.29
N MET A 11 4.84 0.82 1.82
CA MET A 11 4.70 -0.58 1.43
C MET A 11 3.62 -1.17 2.31
N VAL A 12 2.48 -1.46 1.73
CA VAL A 12 1.35 -2.05 2.44
C VAL A 12 1.37 -3.55 2.18
N ILE A 13 1.44 -4.32 3.25
CA ILE A 13 1.44 -5.77 3.16
C ILE A 13 0.10 -6.25 3.67
N GLU A 14 -0.65 -6.91 2.79
CA GLU A 14 -1.92 -7.53 3.12
C GLU A 14 -1.65 -9.00 3.45
N HIS A 15 -1.92 -9.37 4.69
CA HIS A 15 -1.83 -10.76 5.13
C HIS A 15 -3.21 -11.37 5.02
N TYR A 16 -3.43 -12.19 4.01
CA TYR A 16 -4.74 -12.79 3.75
C TYR A 16 -5.06 -13.82 4.81
N ASN A 17 -6.30 -13.81 5.29
CA ASN A 17 -6.77 -14.86 6.18
C ASN A 17 -6.74 -16.18 5.42
N GLU A 18 -6.51 -17.27 6.16
CA GLU A 18 -6.43 -18.59 5.54
C GLU A 18 -7.70 -18.90 4.76
N GLY A 19 -7.52 -19.27 3.50
CA GLY A 19 -8.65 -19.60 2.63
C GLY A 19 -9.43 -18.41 2.10
N ALA A 20 -9.02 -17.17 2.38
CA ALA A 20 -9.78 -15.99 2.00
C ALA A 20 -9.59 -15.57 0.55
N GLY A 21 -8.61 -16.14 -0.16
CA GLY A 21 -8.30 -15.73 -1.53
C GLY A 21 -9.51 -15.64 -2.45
N PRO A 22 -10.35 -16.68 -2.56
CA PRO A 22 -11.52 -16.60 -3.43
C PRO A 22 -12.48 -15.47 -3.08
N ALA A 23 -12.73 -15.22 -1.79
CA ALA A 23 -13.62 -14.15 -1.37
C ALA A 23 -13.02 -12.77 -1.67
N ILE A 24 -11.70 -12.62 -1.49
CA ILE A 24 -11.00 -11.38 -1.79
C ILE A 24 -11.14 -11.04 -3.27
N TYR A 25 -10.85 -12.00 -4.15
CA TYR A 25 -10.91 -11.74 -5.59
C TYR A 25 -12.32 -11.59 -6.11
N LYS A 26 -13.29 -12.24 -5.46
CA LYS A 26 -14.70 -12.02 -5.80
C LYS A 26 -15.10 -10.58 -5.50
N ARG A 27 -14.76 -10.08 -4.29
CA ARG A 27 -15.06 -8.70 -3.90
C ARG A 27 -14.36 -7.71 -4.81
N PHE A 28 -13.10 -8.00 -5.16
CA PHE A 28 -12.34 -7.16 -6.08
C PHE A 28 -13.01 -7.08 -7.45
N ARG A 29 -13.46 -8.21 -8.00
CA ARG A 29 -14.15 -8.20 -9.30
C ARG A 29 -15.45 -7.42 -9.27
N GLU A 30 -16.16 -7.48 -8.16
CA GLU A 30 -17.47 -6.83 -8.03
C GLU A 30 -17.36 -5.33 -7.73
N ASN A 31 -16.36 -4.93 -6.97
CA ASN A 31 -16.29 -3.57 -6.43
C ASN A 31 -14.96 -2.85 -6.68
N GLY A 32 -13.98 -3.51 -7.29
CA GLY A 32 -12.65 -2.95 -7.43
C GLY A 32 -11.94 -2.82 -6.09
N ARG A 33 -10.93 -1.97 -6.03
CA ARG A 33 -10.16 -1.78 -4.80
C ARG A 33 -10.89 -0.98 -3.74
N MET A 34 -11.91 -0.24 -4.13
CA MET A 34 -12.71 0.59 -3.24
C MET A 34 -11.90 1.65 -2.50
N MET A 35 -10.93 2.22 -3.20
CA MET A 35 -10.03 3.20 -2.60
C MET A 35 -10.72 4.55 -2.46
N PRO A 36 -10.71 5.13 -1.26
CA PRO A 36 -11.26 6.47 -1.09
C PRO A 36 -10.40 7.51 -1.79
N HIS A 37 -10.98 8.69 -2.02
CA HIS A 37 -10.25 9.82 -2.57
C HIS A 37 -9.08 10.17 -1.63
N GLY A 38 -7.92 10.39 -2.22
CA GLY A 38 -6.71 10.70 -1.44
C GLY A 38 -5.81 9.51 -1.15
N LEU A 39 -6.29 8.30 -1.43
CA LEU A 39 -5.46 7.11 -1.34
C LEU A 39 -5.02 6.73 -2.76
N ASN A 40 -3.73 6.67 -3.00
CA ASN A 40 -3.17 6.45 -4.32
C ASN A 40 -2.48 5.10 -4.40
N TYR A 41 -2.81 4.37 -5.45
CA TYR A 41 -2.22 3.06 -5.74
C TYR A 41 -1.10 3.22 -6.76
N VAL A 42 0.05 2.63 -6.50
CA VAL A 42 1.19 2.69 -7.43
C VAL A 42 1.36 1.34 -8.13
N ALA A 43 1.56 0.27 -7.39
CA ALA A 43 1.78 -1.05 -7.94
C ALA A 43 1.57 -2.10 -6.87
N SER A 44 1.34 -3.35 -7.29
CA SER A 44 1.20 -4.44 -6.34
C SER A 44 1.70 -5.75 -6.90
N TRP A 45 2.05 -6.64 -5.99
CA TRP A 45 2.51 -8.00 -6.29
C TRP A 45 1.90 -8.93 -5.27
N ILE A 46 1.62 -10.16 -5.66
CA ILE A 46 1.06 -11.16 -4.76
C ILE A 46 1.93 -12.41 -4.75
N GLU A 47 2.07 -13.01 -3.58
CA GLU A 47 2.76 -14.28 -3.51
C GLU A 47 1.93 -15.36 -4.21
N PRO A 48 2.57 -16.26 -4.97
CA PRO A 48 1.81 -17.25 -5.76
C PRO A 48 0.92 -18.18 -4.94
N ASP A 49 1.19 -18.32 -3.64
CA ASP A 49 0.34 -19.13 -2.76
C ASP A 49 -0.86 -18.36 -2.21
N PHE A 50 -1.02 -17.07 -2.60
CA PHE A 50 -2.11 -16.20 -2.19
C PHE A 50 -2.15 -15.96 -0.68
N SER A 51 -0.98 -15.92 -0.05
CA SER A 51 -0.90 -15.64 1.38
C SER A 51 -0.73 -14.15 1.68
N ARG A 52 0.05 -13.44 0.86
CA ARG A 52 0.31 -12.02 1.07
C ARG A 52 0.29 -11.25 -0.23
N CYS A 53 -0.18 -10.01 -0.16
CA CYS A 53 -0.09 -9.06 -1.26
C CYS A 53 0.74 -7.88 -0.79
N PHE A 54 1.64 -7.42 -1.65
CA PHE A 54 2.51 -6.28 -1.38
C PHE A 54 2.08 -5.15 -2.30
N GLN A 55 1.71 -4.01 -1.72
CA GLN A 55 1.26 -2.87 -2.51
C GLN A 55 2.07 -1.63 -2.12
N VAL A 56 2.44 -0.84 -3.13
CA VAL A 56 3.02 0.47 -2.89
C VAL A 56 1.89 1.48 -3.04
N MET A 57 1.69 2.28 -2.02
CA MET A 57 0.60 3.26 -1.96
C MET A 57 1.11 4.56 -1.38
N SER A 58 0.34 5.63 -1.58
CA SER A 58 0.65 6.90 -0.95
C SER A 58 -0.62 7.57 -0.47
N TRP A 59 -0.50 8.33 0.62
CA TRP A 59 -1.58 9.15 1.17
C TRP A 59 -0.98 10.21 2.07
N ASP A 60 -1.68 11.33 2.21
CA ASP A 60 -1.28 12.38 3.13
C ASP A 60 -2.02 12.27 4.46
N ASP A 61 -3.29 11.90 4.40
CA ASP A 61 -4.15 11.79 5.59
C ASP A 61 -4.30 10.32 5.97
N PRO A 62 -3.83 9.94 7.16
CA PRO A 62 -3.98 8.54 7.63
C PRO A 62 -5.41 8.04 7.66
N ALA A 63 -6.38 8.94 7.77
CA ALA A 63 -7.79 8.53 7.82
C ALA A 63 -8.24 7.82 6.55
N VAL A 64 -7.68 8.18 5.39
CA VAL A 64 -8.08 7.51 4.14
C VAL A 64 -7.57 6.07 4.08
N PHE A 65 -6.42 5.80 4.69
CA PHE A 65 -5.92 4.44 4.78
C PHE A 65 -6.81 3.61 5.70
N GLU A 66 -7.18 4.17 6.85
CA GLU A 66 -8.08 3.48 7.79
C GLU A 66 -9.45 3.21 7.17
N GLU A 67 -9.98 4.16 6.43
CA GLU A 67 -11.26 3.98 5.73
C GLU A 67 -11.18 2.84 4.74
N TRP A 68 -10.08 2.75 4.00
CA TRP A 68 -9.89 1.69 3.02
C TRP A 68 -9.74 0.31 3.68
N THR A 69 -8.90 0.21 4.70
CA THR A 69 -8.67 -1.08 5.36
C THR A 69 -9.94 -1.61 6.02
N ALA A 70 -10.81 -0.72 6.48
CA ALA A 70 -12.09 -1.13 7.07
C ALA A 70 -12.98 -1.89 6.07
N LYS A 71 -12.77 -1.70 4.78
CA LYS A 71 -13.54 -2.39 3.73
C LYS A 71 -13.03 -3.79 3.45
N TRP A 72 -11.86 -4.15 3.97
CA TRP A 72 -11.19 -5.42 3.67
C TRP A 72 -10.78 -6.19 4.93
N ASN A 73 -10.86 -5.58 6.11
CA ASN A 73 -10.28 -6.16 7.32
C ASN A 73 -10.96 -7.42 7.83
N ASP A 74 -12.09 -7.79 7.22
CA ASP A 74 -12.73 -9.07 7.52
C ASP A 74 -12.03 -10.24 6.83
N LEU A 75 -11.25 -9.97 5.78
CA LEU A 75 -10.60 -11.00 4.97
C LEU A 75 -9.08 -11.01 5.10
N MET A 76 -8.50 -9.98 5.71
CA MET A 76 -7.05 -9.84 5.80
C MET A 76 -6.65 -8.89 6.91
N THR A 77 -5.36 -8.92 7.27
CA THR A 77 -4.77 -7.92 8.14
C THR A 77 -3.75 -7.11 7.35
N PHE A 78 -3.41 -5.94 7.85
CA PHE A 78 -2.58 -4.99 7.11
C PHE A 78 -1.37 -4.58 7.92
N GLU A 79 -0.28 -4.36 7.18
CA GLU A 79 0.94 -3.81 7.73
C GLU A 79 1.36 -2.70 6.78
N ALA A 80 1.67 -1.50 7.29
CA ALA A 80 2.09 -0.37 6.46
C ALA A 80 3.47 0.10 6.92
N ILE A 81 4.41 0.10 5.99
CA ILE A 81 5.79 0.46 6.26
C ILE A 81 6.13 1.68 5.42
N PRO A 82 6.50 2.82 6.05
CA PRO A 82 6.94 3.99 5.27
C PRO A 82 8.20 3.66 4.50
N VAL A 83 8.22 4.03 3.24
CA VAL A 83 9.37 3.79 2.37
C VAL A 83 9.58 4.99 1.46
N ILE A 84 10.79 5.13 0.95
CA ILE A 84 11.09 6.05 -0.15
C ILE A 84 11.72 5.25 -1.26
N THR A 85 11.80 5.82 -2.45
CA THR A 85 12.45 5.14 -3.55
C THR A 85 13.96 5.07 -3.31
N SER A 86 14.61 4.11 -3.93
CA SER A 86 16.07 4.03 -3.87
C SER A 86 16.71 5.28 -4.46
N ALA A 87 16.09 5.86 -5.48
CA ALA A 87 16.60 7.11 -6.07
C ALA A 87 16.56 8.26 -5.07
N ASP A 88 15.44 8.40 -4.34
CA ASP A 88 15.33 9.42 -3.30
C ASP A 88 16.34 9.18 -2.18
N ALA A 89 16.52 7.92 -1.80
CA ALA A 89 17.50 7.58 -0.78
C ALA A 89 18.92 7.96 -1.20
N GLN A 90 19.25 7.74 -2.47
CA GLN A 90 20.56 8.13 -3.01
C GLN A 90 20.75 9.65 -2.96
N GLU A 91 19.70 10.40 -3.30
CA GLU A 91 19.75 11.86 -3.23
C GLU A 91 19.98 12.35 -1.80
N ILE A 92 19.30 11.77 -0.85
CA ILE A 92 19.47 12.12 0.57
C ILE A 92 20.91 11.84 1.00
N MET A 93 21.43 10.68 0.66
CA MET A 93 22.76 10.28 1.08
C MET A 93 23.85 11.08 0.37
N ARG A 94 23.60 11.55 -0.84
CA ARG A 94 24.55 12.38 -1.57
C ARG A 94 24.85 13.67 -0.81
N GLY A 95 23.90 14.21 -0.08
CA GLY A 95 24.11 15.40 0.73
C GLY A 95 24.77 15.15 2.08
N ARG A 96 25.11 13.90 2.41
CA ARG A 96 25.70 13.52 3.69
C ARG A 96 27.14 13.12 3.52
N LYS A 97 27.95 13.52 4.48
CA LYS A 97 29.39 13.22 4.46
C LYS A 97 29.76 12.32 5.61
#